data_6486fa7f21b3712aab7c82e05f0e31ed
#
_entry.id   6486fa7f21b3712aab7c82e05f0e31ed
#
_cell.length_a   1.000
_cell.length_b   1.000
_cell.length_c   1.000
_cell.angle_alpha   90.00
_cell.angle_beta   90.00
_cell.angle_gamma   90.00
#
_symmetry.space_group_name_H-M   'P 1'
#
loop_
_entity.id
_entity.type
_entity.pdbx_description
1 polymer ?
#
loop_
_entity_poly.entity_id
_entity_poly.type
_entity_poly.pdbx_seq_one_letter_code
_entity_poly.pdbx_strand_id
1 'polypeptide(L)'
;MKFPLLFAIFLFAFVSLGWPAHAQNRDHLTEKEVDWVREVQVLDKRIEVFIKAADRRILVLVNPAAQQTKKEEEKWGPLPTGTKAELLADYKNILEEAEEKLDDAFSRNDALIPKALSKFKEAARKQLEQLRTLEAKMTEAKELKALSEAIEEAETVTKGEAK
;
A
#
# COMPACT_ATOMS: atom_id res chain seq x y z
N MET A 1 -6.67 75.92 -21.73
CA MET A 1 -5.60 74.97 -21.39
C MET A 1 -6.27 73.71 -20.80
N LYS A 2 -6.36 72.68 -21.57
CA LYS A 2 -7.04 71.38 -21.17
C LYS A 2 -6.03 70.29 -21.13
N PHE A 3 -5.77 69.75 -19.94
CA PHE A 3 -4.92 68.49 -19.78
C PHE A 3 -5.83 67.29 -19.90
N PRO A 4 -5.52 66.27 -20.74
CA PRO A 4 -6.19 65.00 -20.68
C PRO A 4 -5.47 64.11 -19.71
N LEU A 5 -6.24 63.56 -18.78
CA LEU A 5 -5.87 62.61 -17.78
C LEU A 5 -5.71 61.22 -18.44
N LEU A 6 -4.48 60.77 -18.56
CA LEU A 6 -4.15 59.40 -19.03
C LEU A 6 -4.40 58.42 -17.89
N PHE A 7 -5.48 57.64 -18.00
CA PHE A 7 -5.82 56.55 -17.11
C PHE A 7 -4.99 55.29 -17.52
N ALA A 8 -3.90 55.04 -16.81
CA ALA A 8 -3.13 53.83 -17.01
C ALA A 8 -3.79 52.66 -16.27
N ILE A 9 -4.46 51.81 -17.04
CA ILE A 9 -5.01 50.54 -16.54
C ILE A 9 -3.85 49.57 -16.36
N PHE A 10 -3.45 49.34 -15.12
CA PHE A 10 -2.46 48.29 -14.75
C PHE A 10 -3.16 46.94 -14.68
N LEU A 11 -3.07 46.20 -15.78
CA LEU A 11 -3.58 44.84 -15.85
C LEU A 11 -2.66 43.89 -15.04
N PHE A 12 -3.06 43.61 -13.80
CA PHE A 12 -2.34 42.67 -12.93
C PHE A 12 -2.66 41.26 -13.40
N ALA A 13 -1.79 40.69 -14.26
CA ALA A 13 -1.83 39.29 -14.64
C ALA A 13 -1.43 38.45 -13.41
N PHE A 14 -2.41 37.89 -12.73
CA PHE A 14 -2.22 36.90 -11.69
C PHE A 14 -1.72 35.61 -12.33
N VAL A 15 -0.40 35.44 -12.43
CA VAL A 15 0.23 34.15 -12.75
C VAL A 15 0.07 33.29 -11.53
N SER A 16 -0.99 32.48 -11.51
CA SER A 16 -1.12 31.36 -10.57
C SER A 16 -0.01 30.34 -10.89
N LEU A 17 1.14 30.49 -10.22
CA LEU A 17 2.11 29.42 -10.11
C LEU A 17 1.43 28.25 -9.38
N GLY A 18 0.86 27.32 -10.15
CA GLY A 18 0.50 26.02 -9.66
C GLY A 18 1.76 25.37 -9.08
N TRP A 19 1.89 25.37 -7.76
CA TRP A 19 2.89 24.54 -7.11
C TRP A 19 2.60 23.09 -7.53
N PRO A 20 3.61 22.37 -8.06
CA PRO A 20 3.44 20.95 -8.26
C PRO A 20 3.08 20.37 -6.90
N ALA A 21 1.87 19.81 -6.79
CA ALA A 21 1.54 18.95 -5.67
C ALA A 21 2.64 17.86 -5.69
N HIS A 22 3.61 17.99 -4.80
CA HIS A 22 4.50 16.89 -4.49
C HIS A 22 3.54 15.75 -4.10
N ALA A 23 3.46 14.74 -4.94
CA ALA A 23 2.91 13.46 -4.55
C ALA A 23 3.76 13.04 -3.35
N GLN A 24 3.30 13.37 -2.16
CA GLN A 24 3.92 12.94 -0.91
C GLN A 24 3.94 11.44 -1.02
N ASN A 25 5.14 10.86 -1.09
CA ASN A 25 5.32 9.42 -1.24
C ASN A 25 4.65 8.80 -0.01
N ARG A 26 3.39 8.36 -0.20
CA ARG A 26 2.59 7.80 0.87
C ARG A 26 3.28 6.52 1.32
N ASP A 27 3.55 6.42 2.61
CA ASP A 27 4.05 5.20 3.19
C ASP A 27 2.97 4.10 3.07
N HIS A 28 3.34 2.96 2.52
CA HIS A 28 2.44 1.82 2.34
C HIS A 28 2.17 1.06 3.65
N LEU A 29 2.94 1.33 4.71
CA LEU A 29 2.73 0.83 6.06
C LEU A 29 2.23 1.93 6.97
N THR A 30 1.38 1.60 7.94
CA THR A 30 1.03 2.51 9.03
C THR A 30 2.19 2.59 10.03
N GLU A 31 2.26 3.66 10.82
CA GLU A 31 3.31 3.84 11.84
C GLU A 31 3.47 2.61 12.75
N LYS A 32 2.36 2.03 13.21
CA LYS A 32 2.39 0.83 14.05
C LYS A 32 2.89 -0.41 13.32
N GLU A 33 2.60 -0.55 12.04
CA GLU A 33 3.11 -1.64 11.22
C GLU A 33 4.62 -1.50 10.99
N VAL A 34 5.11 -0.28 10.76
CA VAL A 34 6.55 0.03 10.68
C VAL A 34 7.25 -0.34 11.99
N ASP A 35 6.67 0.04 13.14
CA ASP A 35 7.21 -0.31 14.46
C ASP A 35 7.34 -1.83 14.60
N TRP A 36 6.30 -2.59 14.24
CA TRP A 36 6.32 -4.05 14.28
C TRP A 36 7.38 -4.67 13.35
N VAL A 37 7.52 -4.16 12.12
CA VAL A 37 8.54 -4.64 11.18
C VAL A 37 9.95 -4.42 11.74
N ARG A 38 10.17 -3.30 12.44
CA ARG A 38 11.47 -2.98 13.07
C ARG A 38 11.73 -3.82 14.32
N GLU A 39 10.72 -4.05 15.14
CA GLU A 39 10.85 -4.79 16.40
C GLU A 39 11.07 -6.30 16.17
N VAL A 40 10.34 -6.87 15.20
CA VAL A 40 10.36 -8.32 14.94
C VAL A 40 11.56 -8.69 14.08
N GLN A 41 12.59 -9.32 14.68
CA GLN A 41 13.82 -9.69 13.98
C GLN A 41 13.81 -11.10 13.39
N VAL A 42 12.97 -12.00 13.90
CA VAL A 42 12.85 -13.39 13.43
C VAL A 42 12.11 -13.42 12.09
N LEU A 43 12.71 -13.96 11.05
CA LEU A 43 12.24 -13.90 9.66
C LEU A 43 10.78 -14.31 9.49
N ASP A 44 10.41 -15.52 9.93
CA ASP A 44 9.04 -16.01 9.75
C ASP A 44 8.00 -15.18 10.50
N LYS A 45 8.39 -14.56 11.60
CA LYS A 45 7.54 -13.62 12.35
C LYS A 45 7.43 -12.25 11.69
N ARG A 46 8.54 -11.77 11.10
CA ARG A 46 8.52 -10.53 10.33
C ARG A 46 7.62 -10.66 9.09
N ILE A 47 7.68 -11.78 8.39
CA ILE A 47 6.77 -12.07 7.28
C ILE A 47 5.31 -12.13 7.75
N GLU A 48 5.01 -12.66 8.95
CA GLU A 48 3.66 -12.58 9.52
C GLU A 48 3.18 -11.13 9.76
N VAL A 49 4.09 -10.20 10.05
CA VAL A 49 3.74 -8.76 10.16
C VAL A 49 3.31 -8.21 8.80
N PHE A 50 4.06 -8.47 7.73
CA PHE A 50 3.70 -8.05 6.37
C PHE A 50 2.38 -8.68 5.92
N ILE A 51 2.18 -9.98 6.16
CA ILE A 51 0.90 -10.67 5.87
C ILE A 51 -0.25 -9.95 6.58
N LYS A 52 -0.12 -9.64 7.87
CA LYS A 52 -1.16 -8.93 8.62
C LYS A 52 -1.41 -7.52 8.08
N ALA A 53 -0.35 -6.80 7.70
CA ALA A 53 -0.47 -5.49 7.08
C ALA A 53 -1.24 -5.55 5.74
N ALA A 54 -0.93 -6.52 4.89
CA ALA A 54 -1.65 -6.78 3.63
C ALA A 54 -3.13 -7.14 3.87
N ASP A 55 -3.42 -8.05 4.82
CA ASP A 55 -4.77 -8.44 5.21
C ASP A 55 -5.62 -7.24 5.66
N ARG A 56 -5.01 -6.26 6.34
CA ARG A 56 -5.72 -5.05 6.79
C ARG A 56 -6.14 -4.17 5.61
N ARG A 57 -5.35 -4.08 4.51
CA ARG A 57 -5.75 -3.38 3.28
C ARG A 57 -6.91 -4.08 2.61
N ILE A 58 -6.83 -5.40 2.47
CA ILE A 58 -7.92 -6.21 1.89
C ILE A 58 -9.19 -6.10 2.72
N LEU A 59 -9.09 -6.15 4.05
CA LEU A 59 -10.24 -5.99 4.94
C LEU A 59 -11.02 -4.71 4.65
N VAL A 60 -10.32 -3.58 4.54
CA VAL A 60 -10.95 -2.28 4.23
C VAL A 60 -11.51 -2.26 2.81
N LEU A 61 -10.82 -2.85 1.84
CA LEU A 61 -11.28 -2.93 0.44
C LEU A 61 -12.56 -3.76 0.29
N VAL A 62 -12.64 -4.89 0.99
CA VAL A 62 -13.80 -5.80 0.95
C VAL A 62 -14.96 -5.24 1.76
N ASN A 63 -14.67 -4.68 2.91
CA ASN A 63 -15.65 -4.13 3.85
C ASN A 63 -15.19 -2.75 4.38
N PRO A 64 -15.54 -1.66 3.69
CA PRO A 64 -15.18 -0.30 4.12
C PRO A 64 -15.74 0.12 5.49
N ALA A 65 -16.74 -0.59 5.99
CA ALA A 65 -17.31 -0.37 7.33
C ALA A 65 -16.71 -1.31 8.40
N ALA A 66 -15.61 -2.01 8.06
CA ALA A 66 -14.96 -2.92 8.99
C ALA A 66 -14.54 -2.20 10.27
N GLN A 67 -14.78 -2.86 11.40
CA GLN A 67 -14.34 -2.39 12.70
C GLN A 67 -13.34 -3.37 13.29
N GLN A 68 -12.37 -2.84 14.00
CA GLN A 68 -11.42 -3.62 14.78
C GLN A 68 -11.89 -3.80 16.21
N THR A 69 -11.46 -4.87 16.84
CA THR A 69 -11.56 -4.97 18.29
C THR A 69 -10.59 -3.98 18.95
N LYS A 70 -10.91 -3.50 20.17
CA LYS A 70 -9.99 -2.63 20.92
C LYS A 70 -8.58 -3.21 21.03
N LYS A 71 -8.48 -4.52 21.25
CA LYS A 71 -7.19 -5.22 21.35
C LYS A 71 -6.39 -5.19 20.05
N GLU A 72 -7.05 -5.30 18.90
CA GLU A 72 -6.39 -5.19 17.60
C GLU A 72 -5.95 -3.74 17.33
N GLU A 73 -6.80 -2.77 17.66
CA GLU A 73 -6.48 -1.36 17.51
C GLU A 73 -5.32 -0.93 18.41
N GLU A 74 -5.28 -1.37 19.67
CA GLU A 74 -4.17 -1.14 20.59
C GLU A 74 -2.86 -1.73 20.04
N LYS A 75 -2.92 -2.92 19.44
CA LYS A 75 -1.76 -3.62 18.90
C LYS A 75 -1.29 -3.07 17.57
N TRP A 76 -2.21 -2.84 16.63
CA TRP A 76 -1.90 -2.56 15.22
C TRP A 76 -2.19 -1.12 14.80
N GLY A 77 -2.73 -0.30 15.70
CA GLY A 77 -3.23 1.03 15.37
C GLY A 77 -4.54 0.99 14.57
N PRO A 78 -5.07 2.15 14.16
CA PRO A 78 -6.29 2.24 13.36
C PRO A 78 -6.11 1.52 12.02
N LEU A 79 -7.22 1.10 11.40
CA LEU A 79 -7.22 0.53 10.05
C LEU A 79 -6.60 1.53 9.05
N PRO A 80 -5.88 1.02 8.01
CA PRO A 80 -5.37 1.88 6.97
C PRO A 80 -6.51 2.62 6.26
N THR A 81 -6.24 3.86 5.85
CA THR A 81 -7.19 4.71 5.15
C THR A 81 -6.66 5.10 3.79
N GLY A 82 -7.54 5.37 2.84
CA GLY A 82 -7.18 5.81 1.50
C GLY A 82 -8.26 5.44 0.48
N THR A 83 -8.06 5.85 -0.75
CA THR A 83 -8.87 5.40 -1.89
C THR A 83 -8.61 3.92 -2.17
N LYS A 84 -9.51 3.26 -2.89
CA LYS A 84 -9.31 1.85 -3.28
C LYS A 84 -8.00 1.65 -4.05
N ALA A 85 -7.67 2.56 -4.98
CA ALA A 85 -6.43 2.49 -5.74
C ALA A 85 -5.18 2.63 -4.86
N GLU A 86 -5.23 3.50 -3.83
CA GLU A 86 -4.13 3.66 -2.87
C GLU A 86 -3.96 2.42 -2.00
N LEU A 87 -5.05 1.87 -1.47
CA LEU A 87 -5.00 0.66 -0.64
C LEU A 87 -4.51 -0.57 -1.43
N LEU A 88 -4.84 -0.67 -2.72
CA LEU A 88 -4.33 -1.71 -3.61
C LEU A 88 -2.83 -1.53 -3.90
N ALA A 89 -2.39 -0.29 -4.11
CA ALA A 89 -0.97 0.02 -4.26
C ALA A 89 -0.19 -0.25 -2.96
N ASP A 90 -0.74 0.13 -1.79
CA ASP A 90 -0.15 -0.22 -0.49
C ASP A 90 -0.02 -1.74 -0.34
N TYR A 91 -1.06 -2.51 -0.69
CA TYR A 91 -1.02 -3.97 -0.66
C TYR A 91 0.12 -4.54 -1.49
N LYS A 92 0.23 -4.11 -2.77
CA LYS A 92 1.30 -4.52 -3.67
C LYS A 92 2.68 -4.23 -3.06
N ASN A 93 2.92 -2.99 -2.63
CA ASN A 93 4.20 -2.56 -2.08
C ASN A 93 4.57 -3.33 -0.78
N ILE A 94 3.57 -3.73 0.02
CA ILE A 94 3.77 -4.58 1.20
C ILE A 94 4.29 -5.97 0.80
N LEU A 95 3.74 -6.57 -0.26
CA LEU A 95 4.23 -7.87 -0.75
C LEU A 95 5.64 -7.74 -1.30
N GLU A 96 5.93 -6.71 -2.09
CA GLU A 96 7.28 -6.44 -2.63
C GLU A 96 8.30 -6.26 -1.49
N GLU A 97 7.98 -5.50 -0.44
CA GLU A 97 8.87 -5.36 0.71
C GLU A 97 9.08 -6.69 1.45
N ALA A 98 8.04 -7.51 1.58
CA ALA A 98 8.18 -8.85 2.19
C ALA A 98 9.09 -9.76 1.34
N GLU A 99 9.01 -9.71 0.01
CA GLU A 99 9.92 -10.43 -0.89
C GLU A 99 11.36 -9.96 -0.71
N GLU A 100 11.62 -8.65 -0.63
CA GLU A 100 12.96 -8.11 -0.35
C GLU A 100 13.55 -8.68 0.95
N LYS A 101 12.74 -8.83 2.01
CA LYS A 101 13.22 -9.42 3.27
C LYS A 101 13.52 -10.92 3.15
N LEU A 102 12.81 -11.64 2.29
CA LEU A 102 13.09 -13.04 1.97
C LEU A 102 14.38 -13.17 1.16
N ASP A 103 14.60 -12.32 0.17
CA ASP A 103 15.82 -12.29 -0.64
C ASP A 103 17.06 -11.93 0.19
N ASP A 104 16.94 -10.94 1.07
CA ASP A 104 17.97 -10.62 2.05
C ASP A 104 18.31 -11.83 2.96
N ALA A 105 17.30 -12.55 3.42
CA ALA A 105 17.49 -13.72 4.24
C ALA A 105 18.12 -14.88 3.44
N PHE A 106 17.74 -15.04 2.18
CA PHE A 106 18.32 -16.02 1.27
C PHE A 106 19.82 -15.77 1.09
N SER A 107 20.22 -14.52 0.90
CA SER A 107 21.63 -14.14 0.79
C SER A 107 22.46 -14.49 2.04
N ARG A 108 21.80 -14.58 3.20
CA ARG A 108 22.42 -14.96 4.48
C ARG A 108 22.27 -16.44 4.85
N ASN A 109 21.66 -17.26 3.97
CA ASN A 109 21.32 -18.66 4.22
C ASN A 109 20.50 -18.88 5.52
N ASP A 110 19.48 -18.02 5.75
CA ASP A 110 18.63 -18.14 6.94
C ASP A 110 17.81 -19.43 6.91
N ALA A 111 17.93 -20.24 7.96
CA ALA A 111 17.25 -21.53 8.09
C ALA A 111 15.71 -21.41 8.15
N LEU A 112 15.16 -20.22 8.40
CA LEU A 112 13.71 -19.98 8.50
C LEU A 112 13.06 -19.68 7.16
N ILE A 113 13.82 -19.52 6.06
CA ILE A 113 13.29 -19.23 4.72
C ILE A 113 12.17 -20.19 4.31
N PRO A 114 12.32 -21.53 4.38
CA PRO A 114 11.26 -22.42 3.93
C PRO A 114 9.94 -22.21 4.69
N LYS A 115 10.03 -21.95 5.99
CA LYS A 115 8.87 -21.68 6.85
C LYS A 115 8.22 -20.33 6.54
N ALA A 116 9.03 -19.30 6.41
CA ALA A 116 8.56 -17.94 6.07
C ALA A 116 7.90 -17.90 4.70
N LEU A 117 8.54 -18.48 3.68
CA LEU A 117 8.02 -18.58 2.32
C LEU A 117 6.72 -19.38 2.25
N SER A 118 6.62 -20.50 2.96
CA SER A 118 5.38 -21.28 3.01
C SER A 118 4.21 -20.48 3.55
N LYS A 119 4.39 -19.74 4.64
CA LYS A 119 3.37 -18.85 5.22
C LYS A 119 2.97 -17.74 4.26
N PHE A 120 3.96 -17.13 3.61
CA PHE A 120 3.74 -16.03 2.68
C PHE A 120 2.91 -16.48 1.46
N LYS A 121 3.30 -17.62 0.84
CA LYS A 121 2.56 -18.21 -0.28
C LYS A 121 1.13 -18.60 0.10
N GLU A 122 0.93 -19.18 1.28
CA GLU A 122 -0.41 -19.56 1.75
C GLU A 122 -1.30 -18.29 1.95
N ALA A 123 -0.75 -17.25 2.56
CA ALA A 123 -1.46 -16.00 2.73
C ALA A 123 -1.80 -15.34 1.38
N ALA A 124 -0.82 -15.25 0.49
CA ALA A 124 -1.02 -14.67 -0.85
C ALA A 124 -2.12 -15.39 -1.65
N ARG A 125 -2.21 -16.73 -1.57
CA ARG A 125 -3.31 -17.48 -2.20
C ARG A 125 -4.68 -17.06 -1.69
N LYS A 126 -4.85 -16.95 -0.36
CA LYS A 126 -6.11 -16.53 0.25
C LYS A 126 -6.46 -15.08 -0.12
N GLN A 127 -5.46 -14.22 -0.13
CA GLN A 127 -5.60 -12.81 -0.49
C GLN A 127 -5.97 -12.65 -1.97
N LEU A 128 -5.36 -13.45 -2.86
CA LEU A 128 -5.65 -13.47 -4.29
C LEU A 128 -7.11 -13.80 -4.58
N GLU A 129 -7.70 -14.77 -3.87
CA GLU A 129 -9.13 -15.09 -3.99
C GLU A 129 -10.00 -13.88 -3.61
N GLN A 130 -9.65 -13.16 -2.55
CA GLN A 130 -10.37 -11.96 -2.12
C GLN A 130 -10.23 -10.80 -3.12
N LEU A 131 -9.01 -10.56 -3.65
CA LEU A 131 -8.76 -9.53 -4.66
C LEU A 131 -9.61 -9.76 -5.91
N ARG A 132 -9.72 -10.99 -6.39
CA ARG A 132 -10.55 -11.34 -7.56
C ARG A 132 -12.03 -11.01 -7.34
N THR A 133 -12.53 -11.08 -6.10
CA THR A 133 -13.94 -10.68 -5.83
C THR A 133 -14.15 -9.18 -5.91
N LEU A 134 -13.07 -8.38 -5.89
CA LEU A 134 -13.17 -6.93 -5.97
C LEU A 134 -13.35 -6.40 -7.40
N GLU A 135 -13.05 -7.20 -8.43
CA GLU A 135 -13.11 -6.76 -9.83
C GLU A 135 -14.48 -6.14 -10.19
N ALA A 136 -15.55 -6.78 -9.79
CA ALA A 136 -16.91 -6.28 -10.02
C ALA A 136 -17.27 -5.00 -9.24
N LYS A 137 -16.45 -4.61 -8.26
CA LYS A 137 -16.63 -3.42 -7.42
C LYS A 137 -15.73 -2.25 -7.84
N MET A 138 -14.83 -2.45 -8.83
CA MET A 138 -13.95 -1.43 -9.36
C MET A 138 -14.59 -0.80 -10.59
N THR A 139 -14.74 0.51 -10.59
CA THR A 139 -15.40 1.23 -11.68
C THR A 139 -14.50 2.22 -12.39
N GLU A 140 -13.44 2.68 -11.71
CA GLU A 140 -12.51 3.64 -12.26
C GLU A 140 -11.31 2.94 -12.89
N ALA A 141 -10.81 3.46 -14.01
CA ALA A 141 -9.64 2.93 -14.69
C ALA A 141 -8.40 2.83 -13.76
N LYS A 142 -8.23 3.78 -12.85
CA LYS A 142 -7.14 3.78 -11.85
C LYS A 142 -7.30 2.63 -10.86
N GLU A 143 -8.52 2.36 -10.42
CA GLU A 143 -8.82 1.25 -9.50
C GLU A 143 -8.57 -0.11 -10.17
N LEU A 144 -9.06 -0.27 -11.42
CA LEU A 144 -8.85 -1.49 -12.20
C LEU A 144 -7.38 -1.78 -12.46
N LYS A 145 -6.60 -0.74 -12.81
CA LYS A 145 -5.15 -0.86 -12.98
C LYS A 145 -4.47 -1.29 -11.68
N ALA A 146 -4.76 -0.63 -10.57
CA ALA A 146 -4.17 -0.96 -9.28
C ALA A 146 -4.55 -2.38 -8.81
N LEU A 147 -5.79 -2.81 -9.10
CA LEU A 147 -6.23 -4.18 -8.82
C LEU A 147 -5.48 -5.21 -9.65
N SER A 148 -5.28 -4.94 -10.96
CA SER A 148 -4.50 -5.82 -11.84
C SER A 148 -3.06 -5.99 -11.33
N GLU A 149 -2.40 -4.90 -10.95
CA GLU A 149 -1.04 -4.91 -10.39
C GLU A 149 -0.96 -5.68 -9.05
N ALA A 150 -1.96 -5.50 -8.18
CA ALA A 150 -2.06 -6.22 -6.91
C ALA A 150 -2.26 -7.73 -7.10
N ILE A 151 -3.08 -8.12 -8.08
CA ILE A 151 -3.29 -9.53 -8.46
C ILE A 151 -2.02 -10.14 -9.03
N GLU A 152 -1.34 -9.45 -9.93
CA GLU A 152 -0.08 -9.90 -10.54
C GLU A 152 0.99 -10.15 -9.47
N GLU A 153 1.14 -9.24 -8.52
CA GLU A 153 2.09 -9.39 -7.41
C GLU A 153 1.74 -10.59 -6.52
N ALA A 154 0.47 -10.73 -6.14
CA ALA A 154 0.02 -11.89 -5.36
C ALA A 154 0.25 -13.22 -6.12
N GLU A 155 0.06 -13.25 -7.43
CA GLU A 155 0.36 -14.42 -8.25
C GLU A 155 1.86 -14.75 -8.29
N THR A 156 2.71 -13.73 -8.39
CA THR A 156 4.18 -13.87 -8.32
C THR A 156 4.59 -14.53 -7.01
N VAL A 157 4.11 -14.02 -5.89
CA VAL A 157 4.35 -14.62 -4.56
C VAL A 157 3.89 -16.08 -4.51
N THR A 158 2.70 -16.40 -5.05
CA THR A 158 2.19 -17.79 -4.99
C THR A 158 3.02 -18.77 -5.80
N LYS A 159 3.61 -18.35 -6.93
CA LYS A 159 4.51 -19.15 -7.76
C LYS A 159 5.88 -19.29 -7.11
N GLY A 160 6.28 -18.32 -6.30
CA GLY A 160 7.58 -18.25 -5.65
C GLY A 160 8.70 -17.99 -6.65
N GLU A 161 8.38 -17.23 -7.67
CA GLU A 161 9.36 -16.68 -8.60
C GLU A 161 9.97 -15.45 -7.92
N ALA A 162 11.18 -15.63 -7.36
CA ALA A 162 11.97 -14.47 -6.93
C ALA A 162 12.31 -13.64 -8.18
N LYS A 163 12.17 -12.32 -8.07
CA LYS A 163 12.57 -11.40 -9.15
C LYS A 163 14.08 -11.26 -9.19
#